data_b30a1e55baf935852cb4c1c2152dc953
#
_entry.id   b30a1e55baf935852cb4c1c2152dc953
#
_cell.length_a   1.000
_cell.length_b   1.000
_cell.length_c   1.000
_cell.angle_alpha   90.00
_cell.angle_beta   90.00
_cell.angle_gamma   90.00
#
_symmetry.space_group_name_H-M   'P 1'
#
loop_
_entity.id
_entity.type
_entity.pdbx_description
1 polymer ?
#
loop_
_entity_poly.entity_id
_entity_poly.type
_entity_poly.pdbx_seq_one_letter_code
_entity_poly.pdbx_strand_id
1 'polypeptide(L)'
;GVPLETATDGKLAVLARPFLDAVAAPLATPGGGSVSALAGALAASLGQMVAGLLRKKKSQAAHVDKLSTELDALRRASDELSEAIDRDAASFNAVMAAFKLPQGNAQESQQRELSIQAATKLAAEIPLEVAERTVVLFERLGQLDAIAAASMKSDLEVARLMAAAGARGALANVEINLDGITDSAFVALFRGKVASLRDRLGNTPRTTTA
;
A
#
# COMPACT_ATOMS: atom_id res chain seq x y z
N GLY A 1 16.51 -15.55 -9.27
CA GLY A 1 16.46 -14.17 -9.73
C GLY A 1 17.79 -13.79 -10.36
N VAL A 2 17.77 -12.96 -11.39
CA VAL A 2 18.98 -12.41 -12.01
C VAL A 2 19.71 -11.56 -10.96
N PRO A 3 21.03 -11.71 -10.76
CA PRO A 3 21.77 -10.85 -9.84
C PRO A 3 21.60 -9.38 -10.22
N LEU A 4 21.32 -8.53 -9.23
CA LEU A 4 21.11 -7.08 -9.42
C LEU A 4 22.28 -6.40 -10.15
N GLU A 5 23.49 -6.86 -9.95
CA GLU A 5 24.71 -6.35 -10.57
C GLU A 5 24.71 -6.44 -12.11
N THR A 6 24.03 -7.46 -12.69
CA THR A 6 23.94 -7.62 -14.14
C THR A 6 22.82 -6.81 -14.79
N ALA A 7 21.84 -6.37 -14.00
CA ALA A 7 20.69 -5.64 -14.53
C ALA A 7 20.85 -4.11 -14.50
N THR A 8 21.79 -3.56 -13.72
CA THR A 8 21.83 -2.14 -13.42
C THR A 8 23.21 -1.48 -13.56
N ASP A 9 24.26 -2.22 -13.95
CA ASP A 9 25.66 -1.75 -13.90
C ASP A 9 26.02 -1.08 -12.53
N GLY A 10 25.41 -1.57 -11.44
CA GLY A 10 25.61 -1.06 -10.09
C GLY A 10 24.83 0.25 -9.78
N LYS A 11 24.01 0.77 -10.69
CA LYS A 11 23.25 2.02 -10.51
C LYS A 11 21.81 1.73 -10.08
N LEU A 12 21.55 1.62 -8.79
CA LEU A 12 20.21 1.30 -8.25
C LEU A 12 19.12 2.31 -8.65
N ALA A 13 19.48 3.58 -8.87
CA ALA A 13 18.54 4.61 -9.33
C ALA A 13 17.87 4.27 -10.68
N VAL A 14 18.51 3.47 -11.51
CA VAL A 14 17.96 3.01 -12.81
C VAL A 14 16.70 2.18 -12.60
N LEU A 15 16.60 1.42 -11.52
CA LEU A 15 15.42 0.60 -11.19
C LEU A 15 14.20 1.44 -10.80
N ALA A 16 14.42 2.60 -10.18
CA ALA A 16 13.34 3.47 -9.73
C ALA A 16 12.89 4.48 -10.82
N ARG A 17 13.79 4.85 -11.73
CA ARG A 17 13.59 5.94 -12.70
C ARG A 17 12.29 5.78 -13.52
N PRO A 18 11.94 4.64 -14.12
CA PRO A 18 10.73 4.50 -14.93
C PRO A 18 9.45 4.84 -14.17
N PHE A 19 9.37 4.42 -12.89
CA PHE A 19 8.20 4.72 -12.07
C PHE A 19 8.16 6.20 -11.66
N LEU A 20 9.30 6.78 -11.29
CA LEU A 20 9.39 8.20 -10.94
C LEU A 20 8.99 9.09 -12.13
N ASP A 21 9.43 8.75 -13.33
CA ASP A 21 9.10 9.50 -14.55
C ASP A 21 7.61 9.34 -14.89
N ALA A 22 7.02 8.16 -14.68
CA ALA A 22 5.59 7.94 -14.86
C ALA A 22 4.74 8.76 -13.87
N VAL A 23 5.14 8.83 -12.59
CA VAL A 23 4.44 9.64 -11.57
C VAL A 23 4.59 11.14 -11.83
N ALA A 24 5.74 11.58 -12.38
CA ALA A 24 6.00 12.98 -12.68
C ALA A 24 5.28 13.46 -13.96
N ALA A 25 4.81 12.56 -14.81
CA ALA A 25 4.10 12.90 -16.02
C ALA A 25 2.77 13.63 -15.70
N PRO A 26 2.33 14.61 -16.53
CA PRO A 26 1.06 15.30 -16.34
C PRO A 26 -0.13 14.41 -16.77
N LEU A 27 -0.22 13.21 -16.20
CA LEU A 27 -1.25 12.19 -16.42
C LEU A 27 -1.94 11.87 -15.10
N ALA A 28 -3.16 11.39 -15.18
CA ALA A 28 -3.93 11.07 -13.99
C ALA A 28 -3.45 9.79 -13.27
N THR A 29 -2.78 8.91 -14.01
CA THR A 29 -2.22 7.65 -13.49
C THR A 29 -0.78 7.44 -13.96
N PRO A 30 0.12 6.85 -13.12
CA PRO A 30 -0.11 6.46 -11.72
C PRO A 30 -0.28 7.67 -10.80
N GLY A 31 -1.19 7.58 -9.83
CA GLY A 31 -1.52 8.64 -8.87
C GLY A 31 -1.12 8.33 -7.44
N GLY A 32 -1.75 9.05 -6.50
CA GLY A 32 -1.49 8.92 -5.06
C GLY A 32 -1.76 7.53 -4.51
N GLY A 33 -2.76 6.80 -5.02
CA GLY A 33 -3.08 5.44 -4.62
C GLY A 33 -1.96 4.46 -5.01
N SER A 34 -1.52 4.52 -6.27
CA SER A 34 -0.37 3.70 -6.76
C SER A 34 0.91 3.99 -5.98
N VAL A 35 1.19 5.28 -5.67
CA VAL A 35 2.35 5.68 -4.84
C VAL A 35 2.22 5.17 -3.41
N SER A 36 1.00 5.17 -2.84
CA SER A 36 0.74 4.63 -1.51
C SER A 36 0.97 3.11 -1.44
N ALA A 37 0.54 2.38 -2.47
CA ALA A 37 0.79 0.95 -2.59
C ALA A 37 2.29 0.64 -2.71
N LEU A 38 3.03 1.39 -3.54
CA LEU A 38 4.49 1.26 -3.65
C LEU A 38 5.19 1.53 -2.31
N ALA A 39 4.78 2.56 -1.57
CA ALA A 39 5.34 2.85 -0.25
C ALA A 39 5.17 1.66 0.71
N GLY A 40 4.01 1.02 0.70
CA GLY A 40 3.75 -0.21 1.45
C GLY A 40 4.60 -1.39 0.99
N ALA A 41 4.75 -1.60 -0.32
CA ALA A 41 5.58 -2.66 -0.89
C ALA A 41 7.06 -2.50 -0.52
N LEU A 42 7.59 -1.28 -0.57
CA LEU A 42 8.94 -0.95 -0.12
C LEU A 42 9.13 -1.21 1.37
N ALA A 43 8.15 -0.83 2.20
CA ALA A 43 8.17 -1.10 3.63
C ALA A 43 8.23 -2.61 3.93
N ALA A 44 7.40 -3.41 3.23
CA ALA A 44 7.40 -4.85 3.37
C ALA A 44 8.73 -5.48 2.92
N SER A 45 9.30 -5.01 1.83
CA SER A 45 10.59 -5.49 1.31
C SER A 45 11.75 -5.19 2.26
N LEU A 46 11.78 -4.00 2.86
CA LEU A 46 12.78 -3.63 3.85
C LEU A 46 12.63 -4.46 5.14
N GLY A 47 11.38 -4.71 5.57
CA GLY A 47 11.08 -5.64 6.65
C GLY A 47 11.56 -7.07 6.37
N GLN A 48 11.37 -7.57 5.14
CA GLN A 48 11.90 -8.88 4.71
C GLN A 48 13.43 -8.96 4.83
N MET A 49 14.13 -7.92 4.40
CA MET A 49 15.58 -7.83 4.53
C MET A 49 15.98 -7.98 5.99
N VAL A 50 15.39 -7.22 6.89
CA VAL A 50 15.72 -7.25 8.32
C VAL A 50 15.37 -8.60 8.94
N ALA A 51 14.17 -9.14 8.71
CA ALA A 51 13.78 -10.46 9.22
C ALA A 51 14.69 -11.58 8.70
N GLY A 52 15.10 -11.50 7.44
CA GLY A 52 16.04 -12.44 6.82
C GLY A 52 17.44 -12.38 7.44
N LEU A 53 17.93 -11.19 7.76
CA LEU A 53 19.21 -11.01 8.46
C LEU A 53 19.13 -11.50 9.92
N LEU A 54 18.02 -11.22 10.62
CA LEU A 54 17.81 -11.71 11.99
C LEU A 54 17.80 -13.23 12.02
N ARG A 55 17.10 -13.90 11.10
CA ARG A 55 17.00 -15.36 11.03
C ARG A 55 18.37 -16.06 10.90
N LYS A 56 19.35 -15.40 10.27
CA LYS A 56 20.72 -15.93 10.11
C LYS A 56 21.58 -15.79 11.37
N LYS A 57 21.17 -15.01 12.39
CA LYS A 57 21.96 -14.78 13.60
C LYS A 57 21.81 -15.95 14.57
N LYS A 58 22.91 -16.50 15.06
CA LYS A 58 22.94 -17.58 16.08
C LYS A 58 22.16 -17.19 17.35
N SER A 59 22.19 -15.91 17.75
CA SER A 59 21.45 -15.37 18.90
C SER A 59 19.94 -15.45 18.75
N GLN A 60 19.42 -15.65 17.53
CA GLN A 60 17.99 -15.75 17.22
C GLN A 60 17.53 -17.19 16.96
N ALA A 61 18.36 -18.19 17.28
CA ALA A 61 18.03 -19.60 17.05
C ALA A 61 16.68 -20.02 17.64
N ALA A 62 16.31 -19.51 18.83
CA ALA A 62 15.02 -19.76 19.46
C ALA A 62 13.81 -19.14 18.75
N HIS A 63 14.04 -18.20 17.81
CA HIS A 63 12.99 -17.46 17.09
C HIS A 63 12.91 -17.79 15.58
N VAL A 64 13.64 -18.81 15.12
CA VAL A 64 13.77 -19.12 13.68
C VAL A 64 12.41 -19.39 13.02
N ASP A 65 11.53 -20.17 13.67
CA ASP A 65 10.21 -20.48 13.12
C ASP A 65 9.31 -19.24 13.05
N LYS A 66 9.33 -18.41 14.10
CA LYS A 66 8.60 -17.14 14.12
C LYS A 66 9.10 -16.20 13.04
N LEU A 67 10.42 -16.08 12.86
CA LEU A 67 11.01 -15.25 11.81
C LEU A 67 10.72 -15.78 10.41
N SER A 68 10.63 -17.09 10.23
CA SER A 68 10.24 -17.70 8.95
C SER A 68 8.77 -17.38 8.60
N THR A 69 7.87 -17.52 9.56
CA THR A 69 6.46 -17.13 9.40
C THR A 69 6.32 -15.64 9.08
N GLU A 70 7.11 -14.79 9.74
CA GLU A 70 7.11 -13.36 9.51
C GLU A 70 7.64 -13.01 8.11
N LEU A 71 8.70 -13.66 7.65
CA LEU A 71 9.23 -13.50 6.30
C LEU A 71 8.19 -13.83 5.22
N ASP A 72 7.44 -14.92 5.41
CA ASP A 72 6.38 -15.30 4.46
C ASP A 72 5.21 -14.30 4.46
N ALA A 73 4.87 -13.76 5.63
CA ALA A 73 3.85 -12.71 5.74
C ALA A 73 4.28 -11.40 5.05
N LEU A 74 5.54 -10.98 5.27
CA LEU A 74 6.11 -9.78 4.65
C LEU A 74 6.25 -9.94 3.13
N ARG A 75 6.61 -11.15 2.64
CA ARG A 75 6.66 -11.43 1.20
C ARG A 75 5.28 -11.29 0.57
N ARG A 76 4.26 -11.96 1.14
CA ARG A 76 2.89 -11.81 0.66
C ARG A 76 2.42 -10.35 0.65
N ALA A 77 2.70 -9.60 1.71
CA ALA A 77 2.36 -8.17 1.77
C ALA A 77 3.05 -7.36 0.66
N SER A 78 4.33 -7.65 0.37
CA SER A 78 5.06 -6.99 -0.72
C SER A 78 4.45 -7.32 -2.08
N ASP A 79 4.13 -8.58 -2.35
CA ASP A 79 3.55 -9.04 -3.62
C ASP A 79 2.16 -8.39 -3.83
N GLU A 80 1.27 -8.49 -2.85
CA GLU A 80 -0.08 -7.96 -2.90
C GLU A 80 -0.13 -6.42 -3.03
N LEU A 81 0.78 -5.71 -2.34
CA LEU A 81 0.89 -4.26 -2.46
C LEU A 81 1.52 -3.84 -3.80
N SER A 82 2.42 -4.64 -4.36
CA SER A 82 2.96 -4.41 -5.70
C SER A 82 1.87 -4.57 -6.77
N GLU A 83 1.02 -5.59 -6.68
CA GLU A 83 -0.13 -5.77 -7.58
C GLU A 83 -1.16 -4.64 -7.42
N ALA A 84 -1.31 -4.08 -6.22
CA ALA A 84 -2.22 -2.98 -5.96
C ALA A 84 -1.83 -1.68 -6.69
N ILE A 85 -0.56 -1.50 -7.08
CA ILE A 85 -0.10 -0.36 -7.88
C ILE A 85 -0.88 -0.26 -9.19
N ASP A 86 -0.93 -1.38 -9.93
CA ASP A 86 -1.60 -1.45 -11.23
C ASP A 86 -3.13 -1.48 -11.08
N ARG A 87 -3.63 -2.15 -10.04
CA ARG A 87 -5.08 -2.21 -9.74
C ARG A 87 -5.65 -0.82 -9.43
N ASP A 88 -4.92 0.03 -8.72
CA ASP A 88 -5.30 1.41 -8.44
C ASP A 88 -5.44 2.21 -9.75
N ALA A 89 -4.42 2.18 -10.60
CA ALA A 89 -4.44 2.85 -11.90
C ALA A 89 -5.58 2.34 -12.79
N ALA A 90 -5.81 1.02 -12.83
CA ALA A 90 -6.88 0.40 -13.60
C ALA A 90 -8.28 0.82 -13.09
N SER A 91 -8.47 0.93 -11.76
CA SER A 91 -9.74 1.35 -11.17
C SER A 91 -10.10 2.79 -11.55
N PHE A 92 -9.13 3.70 -11.52
CA PHE A 92 -9.32 5.06 -12.01
C PHE A 92 -9.70 5.10 -13.48
N ASN A 93 -9.01 4.34 -14.34
CA ASN A 93 -9.32 4.26 -15.75
C ASN A 93 -10.75 3.71 -15.99
N ALA A 94 -11.21 2.77 -15.17
CA ALA A 94 -12.59 2.26 -15.24
C ALA A 94 -13.63 3.35 -14.91
N VAL A 95 -13.37 4.19 -13.90
CA VAL A 95 -14.22 5.37 -13.60
C VAL A 95 -14.28 6.31 -14.80
N MET A 96 -13.11 6.65 -15.38
CA MET A 96 -13.04 7.54 -16.54
C MET A 96 -13.72 6.94 -17.78
N ALA A 97 -13.68 5.63 -17.96
CA ALA A 97 -14.42 4.94 -19.02
C ALA A 97 -15.94 5.00 -18.79
N ALA A 98 -16.40 4.81 -17.55
CA ALA A 98 -17.83 4.91 -17.22
C ALA A 98 -18.38 6.33 -17.48
N PHE A 99 -17.60 7.38 -17.21
CA PHE A 99 -17.99 8.75 -17.53
C PHE A 99 -18.15 9.02 -19.03
N LYS A 100 -17.50 8.24 -19.89
CA LYS A 100 -17.59 8.37 -21.36
C LYS A 100 -18.75 7.59 -21.99
N LEU A 101 -19.51 6.82 -21.21
CA LEU A 101 -20.66 6.07 -21.70
C LEU A 101 -21.74 7.01 -22.26
N PRO A 102 -22.54 6.56 -23.26
CA PRO A 102 -23.64 7.33 -23.85
C PRO A 102 -24.67 7.78 -22.80
N GLN A 103 -25.33 8.93 -23.08
CA GLN A 103 -26.38 9.50 -22.25
C GLN A 103 -27.46 10.17 -23.10
N GLY A 104 -27.64 9.72 -24.36
CA GLY A 104 -28.57 10.33 -25.32
C GLY A 104 -30.05 10.04 -25.07
N ASN A 105 -30.37 9.04 -24.22
CA ASN A 105 -31.72 8.69 -23.81
C ASN A 105 -31.77 8.24 -22.35
N ALA A 106 -32.99 8.03 -21.80
CA ALA A 106 -33.16 7.68 -20.38
C ALA A 106 -32.48 6.34 -20.00
N GLN A 107 -32.53 5.33 -20.87
CA GLN A 107 -31.91 4.04 -20.62
C GLN A 107 -30.37 4.13 -20.60
N GLU A 108 -29.78 4.83 -21.55
CA GLU A 108 -28.33 5.08 -21.58
C GLU A 108 -27.87 5.87 -20.37
N SER A 109 -28.60 6.91 -19.98
CA SER A 109 -28.30 7.73 -18.80
C SER A 109 -28.34 6.89 -17.52
N GLN A 110 -29.34 6.02 -17.37
CA GLN A 110 -29.45 5.12 -16.22
C GLN A 110 -28.27 4.10 -16.19
N GLN A 111 -27.97 3.48 -17.33
CA GLN A 111 -26.85 2.52 -17.42
C GLN A 111 -25.52 3.18 -17.13
N ARG A 112 -25.30 4.40 -17.63
CA ARG A 112 -24.11 5.20 -17.34
C ARG A 112 -23.99 5.48 -15.86
N GLU A 113 -25.04 5.93 -15.19
CA GLU A 113 -25.01 6.21 -13.75
C GLU A 113 -24.67 4.96 -12.95
N LEU A 114 -25.31 3.82 -13.22
CA LEU A 114 -25.01 2.55 -12.57
C LEU A 114 -23.53 2.16 -12.75
N SER A 115 -23.00 2.35 -13.96
CA SER A 115 -21.59 2.03 -14.25
C SER A 115 -20.62 2.96 -13.52
N ILE A 116 -20.93 4.26 -13.42
CA ILE A 116 -20.15 5.23 -12.64
C ILE A 116 -20.13 4.83 -11.17
N GLN A 117 -21.31 4.54 -10.58
CA GLN A 117 -21.40 4.15 -9.18
C GLN A 117 -20.62 2.86 -8.89
N ALA A 118 -20.73 1.84 -9.76
CA ALA A 118 -19.99 0.59 -9.60
C ALA A 118 -18.46 0.80 -9.69
N ALA A 119 -18.02 1.56 -10.69
CA ALA A 119 -16.59 1.86 -10.87
C ALA A 119 -16.02 2.71 -9.70
N THR A 120 -16.78 3.70 -9.21
CA THR A 120 -16.34 4.56 -8.10
C THR A 120 -16.25 3.77 -6.78
N LYS A 121 -17.19 2.82 -6.54
CA LYS A 121 -17.08 1.92 -5.39
C LYS A 121 -15.79 1.09 -5.45
N LEU A 122 -15.47 0.48 -6.60
CA LEU A 122 -14.23 -0.27 -6.79
C LEU A 122 -12.99 0.63 -6.57
N ALA A 123 -13.03 1.88 -7.07
CA ALA A 123 -11.96 2.85 -6.87
C ALA A 123 -11.79 3.28 -5.40
N ALA A 124 -12.80 3.09 -4.54
CA ALA A 124 -12.68 3.25 -3.08
C ALA A 124 -12.22 1.97 -2.38
N GLU A 125 -12.58 0.79 -2.88
CA GLU A 125 -12.23 -0.51 -2.30
C GLU A 125 -10.72 -0.78 -2.36
N ILE A 126 -10.08 -0.53 -3.51
CA ILE A 126 -8.66 -0.82 -3.73
C ILE A 126 -7.76 -0.05 -2.76
N PRO A 127 -7.86 1.29 -2.60
CA PRO A 127 -7.05 1.99 -1.62
C PRO A 127 -7.42 1.62 -0.18
N LEU A 128 -8.66 1.17 0.11
CA LEU A 128 -8.98 0.65 1.44
C LEU A 128 -8.22 -0.64 1.74
N GLU A 129 -8.15 -1.58 0.78
CA GLU A 129 -7.33 -2.79 0.92
C GLU A 129 -5.85 -2.45 1.14
N VAL A 130 -5.30 -1.49 0.39
CA VAL A 130 -3.93 -0.99 0.57
C VAL A 130 -3.74 -0.46 1.99
N ALA A 131 -4.67 0.35 2.50
CA ALA A 131 -4.60 0.90 3.85
C ALA A 131 -4.66 -0.20 4.92
N GLU A 132 -5.60 -1.16 4.81
CA GLU A 132 -5.74 -2.28 5.74
C GLU A 132 -4.44 -3.11 5.82
N ARG A 133 -3.87 -3.48 4.66
CA ARG A 133 -2.62 -4.24 4.58
C ARG A 133 -1.44 -3.47 5.14
N THR A 134 -1.35 -2.20 4.83
CA THR A 134 -0.21 -1.35 5.23
C THR A 134 -0.25 -1.03 6.72
N VAL A 135 -1.44 -0.90 7.33
CA VAL A 135 -1.58 -0.78 8.79
C VAL A 135 -1.13 -2.06 9.50
N VAL A 136 -1.56 -3.23 9.02
CA VAL A 136 -1.10 -4.52 9.55
C VAL A 136 0.42 -4.65 9.41
N LEU A 137 0.98 -4.23 8.28
CA LEU A 137 2.42 -4.23 8.04
C LEU A 137 3.15 -3.31 9.04
N PHE A 138 2.64 -2.11 9.28
CA PHE A 138 3.20 -1.17 10.26
C PHE A 138 3.29 -1.76 11.67
N GLU A 139 2.24 -2.49 12.10
CA GLU A 139 2.20 -3.18 13.40
C GLU A 139 3.23 -4.32 13.46
N ARG A 140 3.33 -5.14 12.40
CA ARG A 140 4.33 -6.23 12.29
C ARG A 140 5.76 -5.74 12.35
N LEU A 141 6.06 -4.64 11.64
CA LEU A 141 7.38 -4.01 11.68
C LEU A 141 7.74 -3.51 13.08
N GLY A 142 6.75 -3.01 13.84
CA GLY A 142 6.93 -2.67 15.26
C GLY A 142 7.27 -3.87 16.14
N GLN A 143 6.72 -5.06 15.84
CA GLN A 143 7.06 -6.29 16.55
C GLN A 143 8.48 -6.78 16.23
N LEU A 144 8.93 -6.61 14.99
CA LEU A 144 10.31 -6.92 14.61
C LEU A 144 11.31 -6.00 15.29
N ASP A 145 10.98 -4.74 15.52
CA ASP A 145 11.86 -3.77 16.20
C ASP A 145 12.21 -4.21 17.62
N ALA A 146 11.30 -4.87 18.33
CA ALA A 146 11.51 -5.37 19.68
C ALA A 146 12.64 -6.42 19.77
N ILE A 147 12.93 -7.16 18.69
CA ILE A 147 13.95 -8.22 18.64
C ILE A 147 15.12 -7.86 17.71
N ALA A 148 15.08 -6.70 17.08
CA ALA A 148 16.09 -6.25 16.14
C ALA A 148 17.39 -5.85 16.86
N ALA A 149 18.51 -6.15 16.22
CA ALA A 149 19.81 -5.62 16.65
C ALA A 149 19.88 -4.10 16.39
N ALA A 150 20.65 -3.37 17.22
CA ALA A 150 20.81 -1.92 17.10
C ALA A 150 21.16 -1.46 15.68
N SER A 151 22.01 -2.21 14.96
CA SER A 151 22.40 -1.92 13.58
C SER A 151 21.29 -2.06 12.52
N MET A 152 20.11 -2.57 12.89
CA MET A 152 18.98 -2.78 11.99
C MET A 152 17.79 -1.86 12.32
N LYS A 153 17.87 -1.10 13.41
CA LYS A 153 16.77 -0.26 13.88
C LYS A 153 16.46 0.88 12.93
N SER A 154 17.48 1.47 12.31
CA SER A 154 17.27 2.51 11.28
C SER A 154 16.49 2.01 10.07
N ASP A 155 16.75 0.78 9.61
CA ASP A 155 16.02 0.18 8.49
C ASP A 155 14.56 -0.08 8.86
N LEU A 156 14.30 -0.57 10.08
CA LEU A 156 12.94 -0.78 10.57
C LEU A 156 12.19 0.53 10.77
N GLU A 157 12.85 1.58 11.24
CA GLU A 157 12.24 2.91 11.34
C GLU A 157 11.84 3.43 9.96
N VAL A 158 12.72 3.34 8.96
CA VAL A 158 12.38 3.71 7.57
C VAL A 158 11.22 2.87 7.06
N ALA A 159 11.22 1.56 7.28
CA ALA A 159 10.13 0.68 6.88
C ALA A 159 8.79 1.10 7.52
N ARG A 160 8.79 1.40 8.83
CA ARG A 160 7.60 1.87 9.55
C ARG A 160 7.09 3.22 9.04
N LEU A 161 7.99 4.17 8.80
CA LEU A 161 7.64 5.48 8.23
C LEU A 161 7.00 5.33 6.84
N MET A 162 7.57 4.47 5.98
CA MET A 162 7.02 4.18 4.66
C MET A 162 5.64 3.49 4.75
N ALA A 163 5.47 2.52 5.66
CA ALA A 163 4.19 1.88 5.91
C ALA A 163 3.14 2.91 6.39
N ALA A 164 3.50 3.77 7.34
CA ALA A 164 2.60 4.81 7.84
C ALA A 164 2.23 5.84 6.74
N ALA A 165 3.17 6.24 5.90
CA ALA A 165 2.92 7.13 4.77
C ALA A 165 2.00 6.47 3.73
N GLY A 166 2.27 5.22 3.36
CA GLY A 166 1.44 4.44 2.46
C GLY A 166 0.00 4.29 2.97
N ALA A 167 -0.17 3.93 4.25
CA ALA A 167 -1.49 3.81 4.86
C ALA A 167 -2.26 5.14 4.85
N ARG A 168 -1.64 6.25 5.26
CA ARG A 168 -2.29 7.57 5.29
C ARG A 168 -2.64 8.07 3.89
N GLY A 169 -1.75 7.86 2.91
CA GLY A 169 -2.01 8.19 1.52
C GLY A 169 -3.17 7.38 0.94
N ALA A 170 -3.20 6.08 1.20
CA ALA A 170 -4.30 5.20 0.78
C ALA A 170 -5.64 5.63 1.41
N LEU A 171 -5.68 5.95 2.72
CA LEU A 171 -6.89 6.45 3.39
C LEU A 171 -7.38 7.77 2.79
N ALA A 172 -6.50 8.68 2.39
CA ALA A 172 -6.88 9.89 1.68
C ALA A 172 -7.52 9.58 0.30
N ASN A 173 -7.00 8.57 -0.41
CA ASN A 173 -7.59 8.11 -1.67
C ASN A 173 -8.96 7.43 -1.47
N VAL A 174 -9.18 6.72 -0.37
CA VAL A 174 -10.52 6.23 -0.01
C VAL A 174 -11.49 7.42 0.11
N GLU A 175 -11.15 8.43 0.91
CA GLU A 175 -12.04 9.55 1.22
C GLU A 175 -12.45 10.34 -0.02
N ILE A 176 -11.52 10.64 -0.93
CA ILE A 176 -11.85 11.39 -2.15
C ILE A 176 -12.83 10.60 -3.05
N ASN A 177 -12.72 9.28 -3.08
CA ASN A 177 -13.63 8.43 -3.86
C ASN A 177 -15.02 8.31 -3.22
N LEU A 178 -15.13 8.38 -1.88
CA LEU A 178 -16.42 8.32 -1.19
C LEU A 178 -17.34 9.48 -1.53
N ASP A 179 -16.81 10.65 -1.88
CA ASP A 179 -17.61 11.84 -2.21
C ASP A 179 -18.44 11.68 -3.48
N GLY A 180 -18.06 10.75 -4.38
CA GLY A 180 -18.80 10.43 -5.61
C GLY A 180 -19.83 9.29 -5.47
N ILE A 181 -19.95 8.66 -4.29
CA ILE A 181 -20.80 7.48 -4.07
C ILE A 181 -22.12 7.88 -3.44
N THR A 182 -23.25 7.49 -4.09
CA THR A 182 -24.60 7.79 -3.61
C THR A 182 -25.13 6.79 -2.58
N ASP A 183 -24.55 5.59 -2.48
CA ASP A 183 -24.89 4.56 -1.49
C ASP A 183 -24.42 4.97 -0.10
N SER A 184 -25.33 5.55 0.68
CA SER A 184 -25.04 6.06 2.03
C SER A 184 -24.59 4.96 3.01
N ALA A 185 -25.08 3.72 2.85
CA ALA A 185 -24.69 2.60 3.71
C ALA A 185 -23.22 2.20 3.43
N PHE A 186 -22.84 2.11 2.16
CA PHE A 186 -21.45 1.89 1.75
C PHE A 186 -20.52 2.99 2.28
N VAL A 187 -20.91 4.26 2.08
CA VAL A 187 -20.11 5.42 2.56
C VAL A 187 -19.93 5.38 4.07
N ALA A 188 -20.99 5.11 4.84
CA ALA A 188 -20.90 5.04 6.30
C ALA A 188 -19.99 3.90 6.77
N LEU A 189 -20.09 2.71 6.16
CA LEU A 189 -19.23 1.57 6.44
C LEU A 189 -17.75 1.91 6.20
N PHE A 190 -17.43 2.51 5.05
CA PHE A 190 -16.06 2.84 4.67
C PHE A 190 -15.47 3.94 5.56
N ARG A 191 -16.25 4.98 5.90
CA ARG A 191 -15.82 6.00 6.86
C ARG A 191 -15.51 5.42 8.24
N GLY A 192 -16.31 4.44 8.70
CA GLY A 192 -16.03 3.72 9.94
C GLY A 192 -14.70 2.95 9.89
N LYS A 193 -14.43 2.26 8.77
CA LYS A 193 -13.15 1.56 8.57
C LYS A 193 -11.97 2.53 8.51
N VAL A 194 -12.10 3.66 7.80
CA VAL A 194 -11.08 4.71 7.73
C VAL A 194 -10.74 5.25 9.13
N ALA A 195 -11.75 5.56 9.95
CA ALA A 195 -11.54 6.03 11.32
C ALA A 195 -10.79 5.00 12.16
N SER A 196 -11.21 3.73 12.12
CA SER A 196 -10.56 2.64 12.85
C SER A 196 -9.09 2.45 12.45
N LEU A 197 -8.77 2.52 11.14
CA LEU A 197 -7.40 2.38 10.66
C LEU A 197 -6.52 3.58 11.06
N ARG A 198 -7.08 4.80 11.08
CA ARG A 198 -6.38 5.99 11.58
C ARG A 198 -6.04 5.87 13.06
N ASP A 199 -6.97 5.38 13.87
CA ASP A 199 -6.74 5.17 15.30
C ASP A 199 -5.61 4.17 15.54
N ARG A 200 -5.56 3.08 14.78
CA ARG A 200 -4.47 2.09 14.86
C ARG A 200 -3.11 2.69 14.50
N LEU A 201 -3.04 3.58 13.52
CA LEU A 201 -1.80 4.30 13.15
C LEU A 201 -1.38 5.34 14.21
N GLY A 202 -2.33 5.94 14.92
CA GLY A 202 -2.06 6.93 15.97
C GLY A 202 -1.71 6.34 17.32
N ASN A 203 -2.27 5.18 17.66
CA ASN A 203 -2.13 4.52 18.97
C ASN A 203 -0.89 3.62 19.10
N THR A 204 -0.08 3.46 18.05
CA THR A 204 1.15 2.67 18.15
C THR A 204 2.24 3.50 18.83
N PRO A 205 2.86 3.03 19.95
CA PRO A 205 3.86 3.77 20.68
C PRO A 205 5.01 4.19 19.76
N ARG A 206 5.39 5.46 19.82
CA ARG A 206 6.68 5.90 19.28
C ARG A 206 7.75 5.17 20.08
N THR A 207 8.63 4.44 19.41
CA THR A 207 9.83 3.88 20.06
C THR A 207 10.66 5.07 20.52
N THR A 208 10.55 5.41 21.80
CA THR A 208 11.41 6.43 22.41
C THR A 208 12.78 5.79 22.52
N THR A 209 13.70 6.14 21.64
CA THR A 209 15.14 5.88 21.83
C THR A 209 15.58 6.72 23.01
N ALA A 210 15.82 6.03 24.15
CA ALA A 210 16.62 6.58 25.24
C ALA A 210 18.09 6.42 24.90
#